data_89834b0cec758a723e0dca0e49e58ef6
#
_entry.id   89834b0cec758a723e0dca0e49e58ef6
#
_cell.length_a   1.000
_cell.length_b   1.000
_cell.length_c   1.000
_cell.angle_alpha   90.00
_cell.angle_beta   90.00
_cell.angle_gamma   90.00
#
_symmetry.space_group_name_H-M   'P 1'
#
loop_
_entity.id
_entity.type
_entity.pdbx_description
1 polymer ?
#
loop_
_entity_poly.entity_id
_entity_poly.type
_entity_poly.pdbx_seq_one_letter_code
_entity_poly.pdbx_strand_id
1 'polypeptide(L)'
;MDYQRKWSEDAGSDDSHGRAIWALGTVLSHSTTPSFNSMAGWLFEQALPSILVTTSPRAWAFALIGISEYSQKYSGDRMANHVSEELAGRLLRLYQSNRSEDWRWFERSLTYCNAALSHALLICGKSIPNSAMTDAGLESLNWLAELHRAGNGHFVPIGSNGFYQFGNERARFDQQPIEAQAMVSACLEAFRITGDKRWNKEARRAFXXXX
;
A
#
# COMPACT_ATOMS: atom_id res chain seq x y z
N MET A 1 23.15 6.77 -3.81
CA MET A 1 24.16 7.78 -4.21
C MET A 1 25.23 7.79 -3.13
N ASP A 2 26.51 7.76 -3.52
CA ASP A 2 27.63 7.77 -2.59
C ASP A 2 28.05 9.22 -2.23
N TYR A 3 29.05 9.36 -1.36
CA TYR A 3 29.54 10.69 -0.94
C TYR A 3 30.20 11.48 -2.08
N GLN A 4 30.53 10.82 -3.20
CA GLN A 4 31.07 11.48 -4.41
C GLN A 4 29.97 11.87 -5.39
N ARG A 5 28.68 11.71 -5.00
CA ARG A 5 27.49 12.01 -5.79
C ARG A 5 27.34 11.12 -7.04
N LYS A 6 27.90 9.91 -6.98
CA LYS A 6 27.73 8.90 -8.02
C LYS A 6 26.62 7.93 -7.59
N TRP A 7 25.84 7.46 -8.56
CA TRP A 7 24.87 6.43 -8.27
C TRP A 7 25.58 5.16 -7.82
N SER A 8 25.17 4.59 -6.72
CA SER A 8 25.75 3.37 -6.15
C SER A 8 25.15 2.10 -6.77
N GLU A 9 24.09 2.26 -7.54
CA GLU A 9 23.36 1.16 -8.17
C GLU A 9 22.99 1.58 -9.61
N ASP A 10 22.98 0.58 -10.50
CA ASP A 10 22.57 0.82 -11.90
C ASP A 10 21.07 1.01 -12.03
N ALA A 11 20.30 0.41 -11.12
CA ALA A 11 18.85 0.54 -11.08
C ALA A 11 18.38 0.66 -9.64
N GLY A 12 17.33 1.42 -9.41
CA GLY A 12 16.69 1.53 -8.10
C GLY A 12 15.87 0.29 -7.77
N SER A 13 15.45 0.18 -6.50
CA SER A 13 14.60 -0.93 -6.08
C SER A 13 13.16 -0.75 -6.55
N ASP A 14 12.43 -1.86 -6.70
CA ASP A 14 10.99 -1.84 -6.97
C ASP A 14 10.27 -0.91 -5.97
N ASP A 15 10.64 -1.01 -4.68
CA ASP A 15 10.04 -0.23 -3.60
C ASP A 15 10.21 1.27 -3.83
N SER A 16 11.43 1.71 -4.17
CA SER A 16 11.69 3.13 -4.43
C SER A 16 10.91 3.62 -5.65
N HIS A 17 10.75 2.79 -6.67
CA HIS A 17 9.98 3.13 -7.86
C HIS A 17 8.49 3.32 -7.54
N GLY A 18 7.89 2.37 -6.81
CA GLY A 18 6.49 2.48 -6.38
C GLY A 18 6.25 3.73 -5.53
N ARG A 19 7.16 4.00 -4.58
CA ARG A 19 7.06 5.20 -3.72
C ARG A 19 7.23 6.50 -4.52
N ALA A 20 8.07 6.49 -5.55
CA ALA A 20 8.22 7.66 -6.42
C ALA A 20 6.90 7.96 -7.14
N ILE A 21 6.23 6.93 -7.69
CA ILE A 21 4.91 7.10 -8.33
C ILE A 21 3.90 7.64 -7.31
N TRP A 22 3.91 7.12 -6.05
CA TRP A 22 3.03 7.62 -4.99
C TRP A 22 3.28 9.10 -4.73
N ALA A 23 4.52 9.49 -4.53
CA ALA A 23 4.87 10.89 -4.26
C ALA A 23 4.46 11.81 -5.40
N LEU A 24 4.76 11.40 -6.66
CA LEU A 24 4.44 12.19 -7.83
C LEU A 24 2.93 12.34 -8.02
N GLY A 25 2.17 11.26 -7.86
CA GLY A 25 0.70 11.30 -7.93
C GLY A 25 0.11 12.23 -6.88
N THR A 26 0.66 12.20 -5.66
CA THR A 26 0.24 13.07 -4.54
C THR A 26 0.52 14.54 -4.88
N VAL A 27 1.70 14.85 -5.43
CA VAL A 27 2.04 16.22 -5.85
C VAL A 27 1.05 16.70 -6.91
N LEU A 28 0.79 15.89 -7.92
CA LEU A 28 -0.12 16.24 -9.03
C LEU A 28 -1.54 16.49 -8.54
N SER A 29 -1.98 15.75 -7.51
CA SER A 29 -3.32 15.93 -6.94
C SER A 29 -3.41 17.19 -6.07
N HIS A 30 -2.41 17.48 -5.26
CA HIS A 30 -2.53 18.44 -4.18
C HIS A 30 -1.74 19.74 -4.35
N SER A 31 -0.67 19.75 -5.15
CA SER A 31 0.16 20.94 -5.29
C SER A 31 -0.55 22.04 -6.07
N THR A 32 -0.38 23.28 -5.62
CA THR A 32 -0.84 24.49 -6.32
C THR A 32 0.31 25.19 -7.04
N THR A 33 1.54 24.67 -6.96
CA THR A 33 2.73 25.28 -7.55
C THR A 33 2.93 24.76 -8.98
N PRO A 34 2.80 25.61 -10.03
CA PRO A 34 2.86 25.12 -11.42
C PRO A 34 4.17 24.42 -11.79
N SER A 35 5.32 24.93 -11.32
CA SER A 35 6.61 24.31 -11.62
C SER A 35 6.74 22.90 -11.04
N PHE A 36 6.20 22.68 -9.82
CA PHE A 36 6.18 21.34 -9.21
C PHE A 36 5.28 20.42 -10.03
N ASN A 37 4.10 20.92 -10.44
CA ASN A 37 3.16 20.10 -11.22
C ASN A 37 3.74 19.71 -12.58
N SER A 38 4.44 20.66 -13.27
CA SER A 38 5.08 20.35 -14.55
C SER A 38 6.17 19.29 -14.40
N MET A 39 7.03 19.45 -13.39
CA MET A 39 8.11 18.47 -13.12
C MET A 39 7.53 17.11 -12.73
N ALA A 40 6.55 17.11 -11.80
CA ALA A 40 5.95 15.87 -11.33
C ALA A 40 5.22 15.15 -12.47
N GLY A 41 4.52 15.88 -13.35
CA GLY A 41 3.83 15.30 -14.49
C GLY A 41 4.78 14.59 -15.44
N TRP A 42 5.86 15.28 -15.82
CA TRP A 42 6.87 14.68 -16.69
C TRP A 42 7.47 13.41 -16.07
N LEU A 43 7.86 13.48 -14.77
CA LEU A 43 8.44 12.33 -14.09
C LEU A 43 7.44 11.18 -13.94
N PHE A 44 6.17 11.48 -13.65
CA PHE A 44 5.11 10.48 -13.51
C PHE A 44 4.90 9.73 -14.82
N GLU A 45 4.82 10.46 -15.95
CA GLU A 45 4.68 9.85 -17.28
C GLU A 45 5.85 8.91 -17.62
N GLN A 46 7.08 9.29 -17.23
CA GLN A 46 8.25 8.44 -17.47
C GLN A 46 8.26 7.20 -16.56
N ALA A 47 7.85 7.36 -15.29
CA ALA A 47 7.91 6.29 -14.30
C ALA A 47 6.81 5.25 -14.47
N LEU A 48 5.64 5.68 -14.96
CA LEU A 48 4.42 4.87 -14.91
C LEU A 48 4.52 3.55 -15.71
N PRO A 49 5.00 3.52 -16.97
CA PRO A 49 5.04 2.25 -17.72
C PRO A 49 5.99 1.22 -17.09
N SER A 50 7.10 1.67 -16.51
CA SER A 50 8.13 0.76 -16.01
C SER A 50 7.73 0.04 -14.71
N ILE A 51 6.68 0.51 -14.01
CA ILE A 51 6.18 -0.23 -12.83
C ILE A 51 5.62 -1.61 -13.22
N LEU A 52 5.21 -1.78 -14.47
CA LEU A 52 4.63 -3.05 -14.94
C LEU A 52 5.64 -4.20 -14.97
N VAL A 53 6.96 -3.91 -15.00
CA VAL A 53 7.98 -4.97 -14.99
C VAL A 53 8.43 -5.32 -13.56
N THR A 54 8.00 -4.57 -12.54
CA THR A 54 8.36 -4.87 -11.15
C THR A 54 7.62 -6.12 -10.66
N THR A 55 8.20 -6.76 -9.67
CA THR A 55 7.65 -7.99 -9.08
C THR A 55 7.21 -7.84 -7.63
N SER A 56 7.54 -6.72 -7.00
CA SER A 56 7.23 -6.47 -5.59
C SER A 56 5.75 -6.08 -5.42
N PRO A 57 4.96 -6.85 -4.64
CA PRO A 57 3.56 -6.46 -4.35
C PRO A 57 3.46 -5.10 -3.65
N ARG A 58 4.48 -4.73 -2.86
CA ARG A 58 4.49 -3.42 -2.18
C ARG A 58 4.69 -2.29 -3.17
N ALA A 59 5.57 -2.48 -4.17
CA ALA A 59 5.74 -1.49 -5.24
C ALA A 59 4.44 -1.30 -6.00
N TRP A 60 3.72 -2.40 -6.31
CA TRP A 60 2.41 -2.31 -6.95
C TRP A 60 1.42 -1.51 -6.09
N ALA A 61 1.37 -1.80 -4.78
CA ALA A 61 0.44 -1.12 -3.86
C ALA A 61 0.76 0.38 -3.76
N PHE A 62 2.03 0.75 -3.62
CA PHE A 62 2.43 2.16 -3.58
C PHE A 62 2.07 2.88 -4.88
N ALA A 63 2.34 2.25 -6.02
CA ALA A 63 1.98 2.83 -7.32
C ALA A 63 0.45 3.00 -7.44
N LEU A 64 -0.33 2.00 -7.02
CA LEU A 64 -1.81 2.07 -7.06
C LEU A 64 -2.33 3.23 -6.21
N ILE A 65 -1.77 3.44 -5.02
CA ILE A 65 -2.14 4.58 -4.16
C ILE A 65 -1.82 5.89 -4.89
N GLY A 66 -0.62 5.98 -5.50
CA GLY A 66 -0.22 7.17 -6.25
C GLY A 66 -1.09 7.43 -7.47
N ILE A 67 -1.41 6.39 -8.24
CA ILE A 67 -2.30 6.50 -9.40
C ILE A 67 -3.70 6.95 -8.95
N SER A 68 -4.18 6.45 -7.82
CA SER A 68 -5.49 6.88 -7.29
C SER A 68 -5.48 8.37 -6.94
N GLU A 69 -4.40 8.88 -6.32
CA GLU A 69 -4.27 10.31 -6.05
C GLU A 69 -4.29 11.12 -7.35
N TYR A 70 -3.46 10.73 -8.32
CA TYR A 70 -3.37 11.36 -9.64
C TYR A 70 -4.75 11.41 -10.32
N SER A 71 -5.49 10.31 -10.27
CA SER A 71 -6.77 10.15 -10.98
C SER A 71 -7.87 11.05 -10.42
N GLN A 72 -7.70 11.63 -9.24
CA GLN A 72 -8.66 12.61 -8.70
C GLN A 72 -8.77 13.85 -9.61
N LYS A 73 -7.67 14.20 -10.31
CA LYS A 73 -7.67 15.31 -11.29
C LYS A 73 -7.61 14.84 -12.74
N TYR A 74 -7.02 13.69 -12.99
CA TYR A 74 -6.68 13.23 -14.36
C TYR A 74 -7.32 11.86 -14.65
N SER A 75 -8.61 11.71 -14.35
CA SER A 75 -9.34 10.42 -14.44
C SER A 75 -9.39 9.83 -15.85
N GLY A 76 -9.18 10.66 -16.89
CA GLY A 76 -9.22 10.22 -18.29
C GLY A 76 -7.90 9.66 -18.83
N ASP A 77 -6.85 9.58 -18.03
CA ASP A 77 -5.54 9.11 -18.48
C ASP A 77 -5.59 7.59 -18.73
N ARG A 78 -5.48 7.21 -20.00
CA ARG A 78 -5.58 5.80 -20.42
C ARG A 78 -4.44 4.94 -19.92
N MET A 79 -3.21 5.51 -19.85
CA MET A 79 -2.05 4.74 -19.35
C MET A 79 -2.19 4.50 -17.84
N ALA A 80 -2.58 5.52 -17.08
CA ALA A 80 -2.78 5.38 -15.63
C ALA A 80 -3.88 4.36 -15.34
N ASN A 81 -4.97 4.40 -16.10
CA ASN A 81 -6.08 3.45 -15.95
C ASN A 81 -5.63 2.02 -16.27
N HIS A 82 -4.90 1.83 -17.38
CA HIS A 82 -4.38 0.52 -17.78
C HIS A 82 -3.42 -0.05 -16.72
N VAL A 83 -2.47 0.77 -16.22
CA VAL A 83 -1.53 0.34 -15.19
C VAL A 83 -2.28 -0.03 -13.91
N SER A 84 -3.26 0.79 -13.53
CA SER A 84 -4.07 0.53 -12.33
C SER A 84 -4.80 -0.81 -12.42
N GLU A 85 -5.47 -1.08 -13.54
CA GLU A 85 -6.20 -2.34 -13.75
C GLU A 85 -5.25 -3.54 -13.69
N GLU A 86 -4.10 -3.45 -14.36
CA GLU A 86 -3.13 -4.56 -14.41
C GLU A 86 -2.54 -4.84 -13.02
N LEU A 87 -2.08 -3.81 -12.30
CA LEU A 87 -1.47 -4.00 -10.98
C LEU A 87 -2.49 -4.47 -9.95
N ALA A 88 -3.71 -3.90 -9.97
CA ALA A 88 -4.77 -4.33 -9.06
C ALA A 88 -5.16 -5.79 -9.33
N GLY A 89 -5.22 -6.17 -10.61
CA GLY A 89 -5.46 -7.56 -10.99
C GLY A 89 -4.37 -8.51 -10.49
N ARG A 90 -3.11 -8.11 -10.60
CA ARG A 90 -1.97 -8.90 -10.06
C ARG A 90 -2.10 -9.06 -8.54
N LEU A 91 -2.40 -7.97 -7.84
CA LEU A 91 -2.52 -7.99 -6.39
C LEU A 91 -3.68 -8.87 -5.93
N LEU A 92 -4.83 -8.80 -6.61
CA LEU A 92 -5.98 -9.67 -6.31
C LEU A 92 -5.65 -11.14 -6.56
N ARG A 93 -5.03 -11.47 -7.70
CA ARG A 93 -4.62 -12.86 -8.01
C ARG A 93 -3.63 -13.38 -6.96
N LEU A 94 -2.70 -12.53 -6.52
CA LEU A 94 -1.72 -12.90 -5.50
C LEU A 94 -2.44 -13.26 -4.19
N TYR A 95 -3.40 -12.43 -3.77
CA TYR A 95 -4.21 -12.71 -2.58
C TYR A 95 -4.96 -14.04 -2.73
N GLN A 96 -5.66 -14.22 -3.84
CA GLN A 96 -6.48 -15.41 -4.08
C GLN A 96 -5.66 -16.71 -4.08
N SER A 97 -4.41 -16.64 -4.57
CA SER A 97 -3.55 -17.83 -4.65
C SER A 97 -2.86 -18.17 -3.35
N ASN A 98 -2.71 -17.22 -2.43
CA ASN A 98 -1.98 -17.44 -1.18
C ASN A 98 -2.87 -17.56 0.06
N ARG A 99 -4.11 -17.03 -0.01
CA ARG A 99 -4.99 -17.03 1.16
C ARG A 99 -5.45 -18.44 1.53
N SER A 100 -5.57 -18.66 2.83
CA SER A 100 -6.18 -19.87 3.39
C SER A 100 -7.07 -19.49 4.58
N GLU A 101 -7.69 -20.47 5.21
CA GLU A 101 -8.57 -20.23 6.36
C GLU A 101 -7.83 -19.54 7.51
N ASP A 102 -6.59 -19.95 7.77
CA ASP A 102 -5.78 -19.43 8.89
C ASP A 102 -4.82 -18.32 8.46
N TRP A 103 -4.68 -18.04 7.15
CA TRP A 103 -3.70 -17.10 6.62
C TRP A 103 -4.35 -16.26 5.52
N ARG A 104 -4.93 -15.14 5.89
CA ARG A 104 -5.68 -14.28 4.96
C ARG A 104 -4.79 -13.19 4.43
N TRP A 105 -3.71 -13.60 3.75
CA TRP A 105 -2.66 -12.67 3.33
C TRP A 105 -2.18 -12.96 1.91
N PHE A 106 -1.51 -11.96 1.34
CA PHE A 106 -1.04 -11.93 -0.07
C PHE A 106 0.19 -12.80 -0.30
N GLU A 107 1.03 -12.97 0.71
CA GLU A 107 2.34 -13.62 0.61
C GLU A 107 2.48 -14.63 1.74
N ARG A 108 3.51 -15.49 1.67
CA ARG A 108 3.80 -16.42 2.77
C ARG A 108 4.49 -15.73 3.95
N SER A 109 4.62 -14.40 3.89
CA SER A 109 5.22 -13.60 4.97
C SER A 109 4.55 -12.23 5.07
N LEU A 110 4.59 -11.65 6.27
CA LEU A 110 4.35 -10.23 6.48
C LEU A 110 5.69 -9.58 6.78
N THR A 111 5.97 -8.48 6.11
CA THR A 111 7.25 -7.80 6.25
C THR A 111 7.03 -6.36 6.74
N TYR A 112 7.04 -5.38 5.86
CA TYR A 112 6.89 -3.96 6.22
C TYR A 112 5.74 -3.34 5.44
N CYS A 113 5.17 -2.26 6.00
CA CYS A 113 4.11 -1.49 5.34
C CYS A 113 2.96 -2.40 4.86
N ASN A 114 2.60 -3.38 5.69
CA ASN A 114 1.74 -4.48 5.29
C ASN A 114 0.36 -3.98 4.84
N ALA A 115 -0.26 -3.08 5.61
CA ALA A 115 -1.62 -2.62 5.30
C ALA A 115 -1.74 -1.89 3.95
N ALA A 116 -0.62 -1.49 3.33
CA ALA A 116 -0.66 -0.85 2.00
C ALA A 116 -1.25 -1.79 0.93
N LEU A 117 -1.03 -3.11 1.06
CA LEU A 117 -1.58 -4.09 0.11
C LEU A 117 -3.13 -4.11 0.15
N SER A 118 -3.67 -4.18 1.37
CA SER A 118 -5.13 -4.13 1.57
C SER A 118 -5.70 -2.77 1.14
N HIS A 119 -5.01 -1.67 1.48
CA HIS A 119 -5.39 -0.30 1.12
C HIS A 119 -5.51 -0.14 -0.40
N ALA A 120 -4.52 -0.63 -1.14
CA ALA A 120 -4.53 -0.55 -2.61
C ALA A 120 -5.73 -1.29 -3.21
N LEU A 121 -6.06 -2.50 -2.70
CA LEU A 121 -7.24 -3.21 -3.19
C LEU A 121 -8.54 -2.49 -2.86
N LEU A 122 -8.63 -1.85 -1.68
CA LEU A 122 -9.81 -1.09 -1.29
C LEU A 122 -10.03 0.10 -2.24
N ILE A 123 -8.98 0.86 -2.53
CA ILE A 123 -9.03 1.99 -3.46
C ILE A 123 -9.47 1.50 -4.84
N CYS A 124 -8.82 0.44 -5.33
CA CYS A 124 -9.09 -0.07 -6.68
C CYS A 124 -10.46 -0.70 -6.82
N GLY A 125 -10.96 -1.38 -5.78
CA GLY A 125 -12.29 -1.98 -5.80
C GLY A 125 -13.41 -0.96 -5.94
N LYS A 126 -13.14 0.30 -5.57
CA LYS A 126 -14.07 1.42 -5.74
C LYS A 126 -13.99 2.01 -7.15
N SER A 127 -12.79 2.18 -7.69
CA SER A 127 -12.57 2.82 -9.00
C SER A 127 -12.75 1.85 -10.16
N ILE A 128 -12.35 0.61 -9.98
CA ILE A 128 -12.56 -0.48 -10.94
C ILE A 128 -13.76 -1.29 -10.40
N PRO A 129 -14.92 -1.34 -11.08
CA PRO A 129 -16.09 -2.00 -10.50
C PRO A 129 -15.88 -3.51 -10.33
N ASN A 130 -15.20 -3.90 -9.25
CA ASN A 130 -14.85 -5.28 -8.96
C ASN A 130 -14.95 -5.53 -7.45
N SER A 131 -16.09 -6.08 -7.03
CA SER A 131 -16.36 -6.35 -5.61
C SER A 131 -15.34 -7.29 -4.99
N ALA A 132 -14.76 -8.21 -5.77
CA ALA A 132 -13.75 -9.14 -5.23
C ALA A 132 -12.51 -8.41 -4.72
N MET A 133 -12.15 -7.26 -5.31
CA MET A 133 -11.05 -6.43 -4.80
C MET A 133 -11.39 -5.83 -3.43
N THR A 134 -12.61 -5.27 -3.31
CA THR A 134 -13.09 -4.72 -2.03
C THR A 134 -13.16 -5.80 -0.95
N ASP A 135 -13.71 -6.97 -1.30
CA ASP A 135 -13.84 -8.08 -0.36
C ASP A 135 -12.46 -8.57 0.12
N ALA A 136 -11.52 -8.75 -0.81
CA ALA A 136 -10.14 -9.16 -0.47
C ALA A 136 -9.44 -8.10 0.39
N GLY A 137 -9.63 -6.82 0.05
CA GLY A 137 -9.07 -5.71 0.83
C GLY A 137 -9.60 -5.69 2.26
N LEU A 138 -10.93 -5.83 2.42
CA LEU A 138 -11.56 -5.84 3.76
C LEU A 138 -11.17 -7.09 4.55
N GLU A 139 -11.17 -8.28 3.91
CA GLU A 139 -10.81 -9.54 4.58
C GLU A 139 -9.37 -9.52 5.07
N SER A 140 -8.43 -9.13 4.20
CA SER A 140 -7.02 -9.07 4.56
C SER A 140 -6.75 -8.00 5.61
N LEU A 141 -7.39 -6.83 5.51
CA LEU A 141 -7.21 -5.75 6.49
C LEU A 141 -7.78 -6.14 7.85
N ASN A 142 -8.94 -6.81 7.88
CA ASN A 142 -9.54 -7.27 9.14
C ASN A 142 -8.60 -8.27 9.82
N TRP A 143 -8.11 -9.25 9.07
CA TRP A 143 -7.17 -10.24 9.58
C TRP A 143 -5.90 -9.59 10.13
N LEU A 144 -5.34 -8.62 9.39
CA LEU A 144 -4.14 -7.89 9.80
C LEU A 144 -4.40 -7.07 11.08
N ALA A 145 -5.57 -6.43 11.20
CA ALA A 145 -5.93 -5.64 12.38
C ALA A 145 -6.02 -6.52 13.63
N GLU A 146 -6.58 -7.73 13.49
CA GLU A 146 -6.64 -8.70 14.58
C GLU A 146 -5.24 -9.19 14.97
N LEU A 147 -4.38 -9.44 13.99
CA LEU A 147 -3.01 -9.88 14.21
C LEU A 147 -2.20 -8.81 14.97
N HIS A 148 -2.43 -7.53 14.69
CA HIS A 148 -1.72 -6.41 15.34
C HIS A 148 -2.32 -6.05 16.71
N ARG A 149 -3.35 -6.76 17.18
CA ARG A 149 -4.00 -6.46 18.46
C ARG A 149 -3.38 -7.31 19.57
N ALA A 150 -2.79 -6.63 20.56
CA ALA A 150 -2.33 -7.29 21.80
C ALA A 150 -3.52 -7.66 22.69
N GLY A 151 -3.31 -8.56 23.66
CA GLY A 151 -4.35 -8.97 24.61
C GLY A 151 -4.94 -7.84 25.42
N ASN A 152 -4.16 -6.78 25.65
CA ASN A 152 -4.62 -5.56 26.36
C ASN A 152 -5.25 -4.52 25.41
N GLY A 153 -5.39 -4.84 24.12
CA GLY A 153 -6.05 -4.00 23.15
C GLY A 153 -5.15 -3.01 22.41
N HIS A 154 -3.88 -2.92 22.74
CA HIS A 154 -2.94 -2.02 22.05
C HIS A 154 -2.57 -2.54 20.67
N PHE A 155 -2.17 -1.62 19.80
CA PHE A 155 -1.58 -1.96 18.51
C PHE A 155 -0.13 -2.39 18.71
N VAL A 156 0.23 -3.55 18.16
CA VAL A 156 1.59 -4.10 18.24
C VAL A 156 2.00 -4.52 16.84
N PRO A 157 2.82 -3.71 16.16
CA PRO A 157 3.26 -4.07 14.81
C PRO A 157 4.20 -5.27 14.83
N ILE A 158 4.31 -5.89 13.67
CA ILE A 158 5.30 -6.97 13.45
C ILE A 158 6.68 -6.33 13.45
N GLY A 159 7.62 -6.95 14.18
CA GLY A 159 9.00 -6.48 14.21
C GLY A 159 9.75 -6.79 12.93
N SER A 160 10.65 -5.89 12.53
CA SER A 160 11.45 -6.09 11.32
C SER A 160 12.62 -7.07 11.52
N ASN A 161 12.94 -7.40 12.77
CA ASN A 161 13.99 -8.39 13.07
C ASN A 161 13.40 -9.81 12.99
N GLY A 162 13.21 -10.31 11.76
CA GLY A 162 12.66 -11.64 11.49
C GLY A 162 11.28 -11.62 10.82
N PHE A 163 10.54 -10.53 10.92
CA PHE A 163 9.22 -10.40 10.29
C PHE A 163 8.23 -11.47 10.80
N TYR A 164 7.30 -11.93 9.97
CA TYR A 164 6.38 -13.01 10.32
C TYR A 164 6.20 -13.93 9.11
N GLN A 165 6.75 -15.13 9.20
CA GLN A 165 6.63 -16.15 8.17
C GLN A 165 5.49 -17.09 8.53
N PHE A 166 4.73 -17.52 7.54
CA PHE A 166 3.63 -18.49 7.73
C PHE A 166 4.14 -19.72 8.47
N GLY A 167 3.46 -20.08 9.55
CA GLY A 167 3.83 -21.25 10.36
C GLY A 167 4.85 -20.98 11.46
N ASN A 168 5.41 -19.77 11.53
CA ASN A 168 6.41 -19.40 12.55
C ASN A 168 5.81 -18.43 13.58
N GLU A 169 6.60 -18.02 14.55
CA GLU A 169 6.24 -16.94 15.46
C GLU A 169 6.55 -15.59 14.81
N ARG A 170 5.72 -14.59 15.11
CA ARG A 170 5.95 -13.23 14.62
C ARG A 170 7.09 -12.55 15.39
N ALA A 171 7.91 -11.77 14.70
CA ALA A 171 8.97 -11.00 15.32
C ALA A 171 8.36 -9.90 16.20
N ARG A 172 9.00 -9.64 17.36
CA ARG A 172 8.53 -8.68 18.36
C ARG A 172 9.40 -7.43 18.47
N PHE A 173 10.59 -7.46 17.89
CA PHE A 173 11.59 -6.40 18.06
C PHE A 173 11.79 -5.61 16.77
N ASP A 174 12.31 -4.40 16.92
CA ASP A 174 12.57 -3.46 15.83
C ASP A 174 11.28 -3.09 15.08
N GLN A 175 10.25 -2.74 15.84
CA GLN A 175 8.97 -2.29 15.31
C GLN A 175 9.13 -0.91 14.65
N GLN A 176 8.49 -0.72 13.50
CA GLN A 176 8.64 0.50 12.71
C GLN A 176 7.33 1.26 12.62
N PRO A 177 7.37 2.60 12.75
CA PRO A 177 6.15 3.43 12.66
C PRO A 177 5.39 3.31 11.34
N ILE A 178 6.06 2.88 10.27
CA ILE A 178 5.43 2.73 8.95
C ILE A 178 4.26 1.73 8.99
N GLU A 179 4.32 0.73 9.90
CA GLU A 179 3.20 -0.21 10.07
C GLU A 179 1.95 0.49 10.58
N ALA A 180 2.13 1.36 11.58
CA ALA A 180 1.02 2.12 12.15
C ALA A 180 0.45 3.11 11.11
N GLN A 181 1.32 3.80 10.39
CA GLN A 181 0.90 4.76 9.35
C GLN A 181 0.07 4.07 8.27
N ALA A 182 0.55 2.94 7.75
CA ALA A 182 -0.16 2.19 6.71
C ALA A 182 -1.52 1.67 7.23
N MET A 183 -1.55 1.20 8.49
CA MET A 183 -2.80 0.71 9.10
C MET A 183 -3.82 1.85 9.24
N VAL A 184 -3.40 3.04 9.70
CA VAL A 184 -4.28 4.21 9.80
C VAL A 184 -4.91 4.51 8.43
N SER A 185 -4.08 4.61 7.39
CA SER A 185 -4.56 4.95 6.04
C SER A 185 -5.55 3.92 5.50
N ALA A 186 -5.22 2.63 5.63
CA ALA A 186 -6.08 1.54 5.15
C ALA A 186 -7.42 1.50 5.91
N CYS A 187 -7.38 1.69 7.24
CA CYS A 187 -8.60 1.69 8.05
C CYS A 187 -9.51 2.87 7.73
N LEU A 188 -8.93 4.05 7.47
CA LEU A 188 -9.73 5.22 7.06
C LEU A 188 -10.40 4.97 5.71
N GLU A 189 -9.70 4.33 4.77
CA GLU A 189 -10.31 3.98 3.48
C GLU A 189 -11.41 2.93 3.64
N ALA A 190 -11.17 1.91 4.48
CA ALA A 190 -12.21 0.91 4.78
C ALA A 190 -13.46 1.57 5.39
N PHE A 191 -13.27 2.58 6.27
CA PHE A 191 -14.39 3.36 6.82
C PHE A 191 -15.13 4.13 5.72
N ARG A 192 -14.40 4.77 4.79
CA ARG A 192 -15.01 5.53 3.69
C ARG A 192 -15.90 4.64 2.81
N ILE A 193 -15.48 3.38 2.62
CA ILE A 193 -16.19 2.42 1.76
C ILE A 193 -17.41 1.82 2.46
N THR A 194 -17.24 1.44 3.75
CA THR A 194 -18.25 0.61 4.46
C THR A 194 -19.16 1.43 5.38
N GLY A 195 -18.72 2.60 5.85
CA GLY A 195 -19.38 3.34 6.93
C GLY A 195 -19.24 2.70 8.31
N ASP A 196 -18.56 1.56 8.42
CA ASP A 196 -18.44 0.81 9.69
C ASP A 196 -17.45 1.51 10.62
N LYS A 197 -17.98 2.01 11.74
CA LYS A 197 -17.22 2.78 12.75
C LYS A 197 -16.09 1.95 13.40
N ARG A 198 -16.12 0.62 13.29
CA ARG A 198 -15.02 -0.20 13.81
C ARG A 198 -13.69 0.17 13.15
N TRP A 199 -13.70 0.56 11.88
CA TRP A 199 -12.47 0.96 11.17
C TRP A 199 -11.86 2.24 11.75
N ASN A 200 -12.71 3.18 12.20
CA ASN A 200 -12.21 4.37 12.92
C ASN A 200 -11.55 3.98 14.25
N LYS A 201 -12.08 2.97 14.94
CA LYS A 201 -11.46 2.49 16.20
C LYS A 201 -10.10 1.85 15.92
N GLU A 202 -10.01 1.05 14.86
CA GLU A 202 -8.72 0.43 14.47
C GLU A 202 -7.70 1.50 14.03
N ALA A 203 -8.12 2.50 13.27
CA ALA A 203 -7.24 3.62 12.89
C ALA A 203 -6.71 4.34 14.13
N ARG A 204 -7.58 4.64 15.09
CA ARG A 204 -7.17 5.29 16.35
C ARG A 204 -6.22 4.41 17.16
N ARG A 205 -6.47 3.09 17.19
CA ARG A 205 -5.59 2.14 17.89
C ARG A 205 -4.18 2.18 17.29
N ALA A 206 -4.07 2.18 15.99
CA ALA A 206 -2.78 2.25 15.32
C ALA A 206 -2.11 3.61 15.54
N PHE A 207 -2.87 4.65 15.50
CA PHE A 207 -2.38 6.02 15.74
C PHE A 207 -1.86 6.20 17.17
N UNK A 208 -2.38 5.79 18.01
CA UNK A 208 -2.05 5.86 19.38
C UNK A 208 -0.85 4.98 19.70
N UNK A 209 -0.44 4.18 18.75
CA UNK A 209 0.72 3.41 18.87
C UNK A 209 1.96 4.14 18.55
N UNK A 210 1.78 5.27 17.88
CA UNK A 210 2.78 6.12 17.45
C UNK A 210 3.02 7.24 18.42
N UNK A 211 2.18 7.35 19.30
CA UNK A 211 2.33 8.31 20.32
C UNK A 211 2.99 7.71 21.43
#